data_3281cdce286bf8feac2d595e1d6e676f
#
_entry.id   3281cdce286bf8feac2d595e1d6e676f
#
_cell.length_a   1.000
_cell.length_b   1.000
_cell.length_c   1.000
_cell.angle_alpha   90.00
_cell.angle_beta   90.00
_cell.angle_gamma   90.00
#
_symmetry.space_group_name_H-M   'P 1'
#
loop_
_entity.id
_entity.type
_entity.pdbx_description
1 polymer ?
#
loop_
_entity_poly.entity_id
_entity_poly.type
_entity_poly.pdbx_seq_one_letter_code
_entity_poly.pdbx_strand_id
1 'polypeptide(L)'
;PIECATGAITLLDYCRPFTSLHTDNECHSFFVPHDAINYRPSDSPHALAYAPHTQIGQLIGREMDNLLAQLKGGATVIDPSDVQRFLGCIEVAMCPETASKSATAHFRESLKRAIQLFIEQRLDSPDLCATLILQNFAVSRASLYRLLDAEEGVRNYINHRRLIRAVTELAGNPNTRGQIHRVSERWGFSSDASFNRMVKREYGVTPGTLLQMPVQFAETFTPSSSVQALMLEKARTHDLALV
;
A
#
# COMPACT_ATOMS: atom_id res chain seq x y z
N PRO A 1 33.08 6.40 4.77
CA PRO A 1 32.42 5.28 5.45
C PRO A 1 30.90 5.52 5.43
N ILE A 2 30.15 4.45 5.19
CA ILE A 2 28.69 4.46 5.31
C ILE A 2 28.36 3.66 6.57
N GLU A 3 27.67 4.27 7.53
CA GLU A 3 27.19 3.58 8.72
C GLU A 3 25.72 3.20 8.53
N CYS A 4 25.38 1.95 8.82
CA CYS A 4 24.05 1.41 8.63
C CYS A 4 23.44 1.05 9.99
N ALA A 5 22.31 1.68 10.31
CA ALA A 5 21.49 1.30 11.47
C ALA A 5 20.67 0.05 11.19
N THR A 6 20.14 -0.57 12.24
CA THR A 6 19.18 -1.67 12.12
C THR A 6 18.00 -1.30 11.22
N GLY A 7 17.68 -2.17 10.28
CA GLY A 7 16.60 -1.96 9.30
C GLY A 7 16.97 -1.03 8.13
N ALA A 8 18.23 -0.57 8.05
CA ALA A 8 18.69 0.20 6.88
C ALA A 8 18.79 -0.70 5.65
N ILE A 9 18.55 -0.13 4.49
CA ILE A 9 18.76 -0.75 3.19
C ILE A 9 20.11 -0.27 2.64
N THR A 10 20.99 -1.21 2.33
CA THR A 10 22.29 -0.91 1.71
C THR A 10 22.32 -1.46 0.29
N LEU A 11 22.64 -0.60 -0.67
CA LEU A 11 22.84 -0.95 -2.07
C LEU A 11 24.33 -0.86 -2.37
N LEU A 12 24.94 -1.95 -2.85
CA LEU A 12 26.37 -2.06 -3.10
C LEU A 12 26.63 -2.61 -4.51
N ASP A 13 27.54 -1.97 -5.23
CA ASP A 13 28.06 -2.51 -6.49
C ASP A 13 29.22 -3.48 -6.20
N TYR A 14 28.93 -4.77 -6.27
CA TYR A 14 29.93 -5.84 -6.02
C TYR A 14 31.01 -5.95 -7.10
N CYS A 15 30.86 -5.28 -8.24
CA CYS A 15 31.92 -5.21 -9.26
C CYS A 15 33.00 -4.17 -8.93
N ARG A 16 32.83 -3.41 -7.84
CA ARG A 16 33.79 -2.40 -7.38
C ARG A 16 34.32 -2.74 -6.00
N PRO A 17 35.58 -2.47 -5.72
CA PRO A 17 36.17 -2.79 -4.41
C PRO A 17 35.47 -2.02 -3.28
N PHE A 18 35.12 -2.72 -2.21
CA PHE A 18 34.65 -2.12 -0.95
C PHE A 18 35.14 -2.96 0.24
N THR A 19 35.12 -2.33 1.41
CA THR A 19 35.41 -3.03 2.66
C THR A 19 34.22 -2.79 3.58
N SER A 20 33.68 -3.86 4.15
CA SER A 20 32.59 -3.78 5.13
C SER A 20 33.03 -4.37 6.46
N LEU A 21 32.59 -3.72 7.53
CA LEU A 21 32.73 -4.19 8.91
C LEU A 21 31.33 -4.44 9.44
N HIS A 22 31.11 -5.64 9.94
CA HIS A 22 29.82 -6.03 10.52
C HIS A 22 30.03 -6.40 11.99
N THR A 23 29.09 -6.00 12.83
CA THR A 23 28.88 -6.58 14.15
C THR A 23 27.96 -7.79 14.01
N ASP A 24 27.63 -8.47 15.11
CA ASP A 24 26.64 -9.54 15.09
C ASP A 24 25.30 -8.99 14.57
N ASN A 25 24.91 -9.42 13.37
CA ASN A 25 23.69 -9.00 12.71
C ASN A 25 23.09 -10.12 11.87
N GLU A 26 21.80 -10.01 11.62
CA GLU A 26 21.08 -10.79 10.62
C GLU A 26 20.74 -9.88 9.45
N CYS A 27 21.07 -10.30 8.23
CA CYS A 27 20.75 -9.54 7.03
C CYS A 27 20.20 -10.46 5.92
N HIS A 28 19.31 -9.90 5.11
CA HIS A 28 18.86 -10.52 3.89
C HIS A 28 19.50 -9.80 2.70
N SER A 29 20.09 -10.55 1.78
CA SER A 29 20.74 -9.99 0.61
C SER A 29 20.08 -10.47 -0.67
N PHE A 30 19.82 -9.53 -1.58
CA PHE A 30 19.35 -9.79 -2.93
C PHE A 30 20.44 -9.36 -3.92
N PHE A 31 20.81 -10.27 -4.80
CA PHE A 31 21.76 -9.98 -5.86
C PHE A 31 21.00 -9.62 -7.14
N VAL A 32 21.22 -8.41 -7.63
CA VAL A 32 20.55 -7.87 -8.83
C VAL A 32 21.61 -7.72 -9.92
N PRO A 33 21.45 -8.40 -11.07
CA PRO A 33 22.33 -8.20 -12.21
C PRO A 33 22.25 -6.76 -12.74
N HIS A 34 23.35 -6.19 -13.18
CA HIS A 34 23.39 -4.80 -13.70
C HIS A 34 22.47 -4.60 -14.92
N ASP A 35 22.33 -5.63 -15.75
CA ASP A 35 21.45 -5.62 -16.93
C ASP A 35 19.96 -5.72 -16.60
N ALA A 36 19.60 -6.10 -15.38
CA ALA A 36 18.22 -6.10 -14.91
C ALA A 36 17.71 -4.70 -14.55
N ILE A 37 18.61 -3.73 -14.38
CA ILE A 37 18.33 -2.33 -14.10
C ILE A 37 19.23 -1.45 -14.99
N ASN A 38 18.85 -0.20 -15.21
CA ASN A 38 19.64 0.73 -16.03
C ASN A 38 20.83 1.31 -15.25
N TYR A 39 21.63 0.41 -14.62
CA TYR A 39 22.79 0.79 -13.83
C TYR A 39 24.03 0.88 -14.70
N ARG A 40 24.75 2.00 -14.57
CA ARG A 40 26.03 2.23 -15.23
C ARG A 40 27.11 2.53 -14.19
N PRO A 41 28.11 1.66 -14.00
CA PRO A 41 29.15 1.86 -12.99
C PRO A 41 29.88 3.21 -13.09
N SER A 42 30.02 3.78 -14.30
CA SER A 42 30.68 5.08 -14.52
C SER A 42 29.90 6.26 -13.92
N ASP A 43 28.57 6.19 -13.93
CA ASP A 43 27.67 7.33 -13.70
C ASP A 43 26.86 7.17 -12.42
N SER A 44 26.98 6.03 -11.76
CA SER A 44 26.18 5.68 -10.59
C SER A 44 27.04 5.53 -9.33
N PRO A 45 26.52 5.86 -8.14
CA PRO A 45 27.22 5.61 -6.89
C PRO A 45 27.45 4.11 -6.68
N HIS A 46 28.60 3.75 -6.14
CA HIS A 46 28.91 2.35 -5.91
C HIS A 46 28.38 1.81 -4.58
N ALA A 47 28.01 2.68 -3.67
CA ALA A 47 27.45 2.34 -2.37
C ALA A 47 26.46 3.42 -1.91
N LEU A 48 25.28 3.00 -1.50
CA LEU A 48 24.25 3.85 -0.93
C LEU A 48 23.64 3.17 0.30
N ALA A 49 23.26 3.96 1.30
CA ALA A 49 22.48 3.48 2.43
C ALA A 49 21.25 4.36 2.64
N TYR A 50 20.14 3.72 2.82
CA TYR A 50 18.85 4.37 3.10
C TYR A 50 18.38 3.98 4.48
N ALA A 51 18.17 4.96 5.34
CA ALA A 51 17.59 4.72 6.65
C ALA A 51 16.15 4.20 6.54
N PRO A 52 15.69 3.37 7.49
CA PRO A 52 14.38 2.71 7.41
C PRO A 52 13.20 3.67 7.44
N HIS A 53 13.40 4.92 7.86
CA HIS A 53 12.36 5.96 7.85
C HIS A 53 12.31 6.80 6.56
N THR A 54 13.26 6.62 5.65
CA THR A 54 13.25 7.31 4.35
C THR A 54 12.25 6.65 3.39
N GLN A 55 11.66 7.44 2.48
CA GLN A 55 10.71 6.93 1.49
C GLN A 55 11.29 5.76 0.69
N ILE A 56 12.50 5.91 0.17
CA ILE A 56 13.16 4.86 -0.64
C ILE A 56 13.44 3.63 0.23
N GLY A 57 13.99 3.81 1.45
CA GLY A 57 14.26 2.71 2.38
C GLY A 57 12.99 1.91 2.71
N GLN A 58 11.87 2.60 2.98
CA GLN A 58 10.58 1.96 3.23
C GLN A 58 10.06 1.19 2.03
N LEU A 59 10.17 1.75 0.82
CA LEU A 59 9.66 1.08 -0.38
C LEU A 59 10.48 -0.15 -0.73
N ILE A 60 11.82 -0.04 -0.75
CA ILE A 60 12.68 -1.19 -1.01
C ILE A 60 12.47 -2.27 0.05
N GLY A 61 12.44 -1.89 1.35
CA GLY A 61 12.21 -2.83 2.44
C GLY A 61 10.90 -3.60 2.27
N ARG A 62 9.80 -2.93 1.94
CA ARG A 62 8.50 -3.59 1.70
C ARG A 62 8.51 -4.54 0.51
N GLU A 63 9.13 -4.15 -0.60
CA GLU A 63 9.23 -5.06 -1.76
C GLU A 63 10.12 -6.26 -1.44
N MET A 64 11.21 -6.07 -0.67
CA MET A 64 12.02 -7.18 -0.16
C MET A 64 11.22 -8.11 0.74
N ASP A 65 10.49 -7.56 1.72
CA ASP A 65 9.67 -8.35 2.64
C ASP A 65 8.60 -9.14 1.89
N ASN A 66 7.96 -8.54 0.87
CA ASN A 66 7.00 -9.22 0.02
C ASN A 66 7.62 -10.42 -0.72
N LEU A 67 8.80 -10.22 -1.33
CA LEU A 67 9.51 -11.31 -2.02
C LEU A 67 9.95 -12.41 -1.04
N LEU A 68 10.46 -12.04 0.14
CA LEU A 68 10.85 -12.98 1.19
C LEU A 68 9.65 -13.77 1.72
N ALA A 69 8.50 -13.13 1.90
CA ALA A 69 7.29 -13.80 2.36
C ALA A 69 6.82 -14.86 1.35
N GLN A 70 6.85 -14.56 0.05
CA GLN A 70 6.52 -15.53 -1.00
C GLN A 70 7.48 -16.73 -0.97
N LEU A 71 8.80 -16.49 -0.87
CA LEU A 71 9.82 -17.55 -0.79
C LEU A 71 9.65 -18.42 0.45
N LYS A 72 9.44 -17.80 1.62
CA LYS A 72 9.20 -18.52 2.89
C LYS A 72 7.88 -19.27 2.89
N GLY A 73 6.87 -18.79 2.17
CA GLY A 73 5.58 -19.44 1.97
C GLY A 73 5.62 -20.64 1.00
N GLY A 74 6.79 -20.98 0.46
CA GLY A 74 6.98 -22.12 -0.44
C GLY A 74 6.56 -21.84 -1.88
N ALA A 75 6.43 -20.59 -2.28
CA ALA A 75 6.17 -20.25 -3.68
C ALA A 75 7.32 -20.74 -4.57
N THR A 76 6.96 -21.56 -5.56
CA THR A 76 7.91 -22.05 -6.57
C THR A 76 8.12 -21.05 -7.70
N VAL A 77 7.20 -20.10 -7.84
CA VAL A 77 7.26 -19.01 -8.83
C VAL A 77 6.86 -17.72 -8.13
N ILE A 78 7.70 -16.71 -8.23
CA ILE A 78 7.41 -15.35 -7.74
C ILE A 78 6.65 -14.60 -8.84
N ASP A 79 5.66 -13.80 -8.46
CA ASP A 79 4.94 -12.95 -9.41
C ASP A 79 5.93 -11.98 -10.12
N PRO A 80 6.05 -12.05 -11.45
CA PRO A 80 6.94 -11.15 -12.19
C PRO A 80 6.70 -9.68 -11.90
N SER A 81 5.46 -9.27 -11.61
CA SER A 81 5.14 -7.89 -11.28
C SER A 81 5.75 -7.43 -9.95
N ASP A 82 5.88 -8.33 -8.97
CA ASP A 82 6.53 -8.06 -7.69
C ASP A 82 8.04 -7.85 -7.88
N VAL A 83 8.66 -8.71 -8.70
CA VAL A 83 10.07 -8.57 -9.07
C VAL A 83 10.32 -7.23 -9.79
N GLN A 84 9.46 -6.88 -10.76
CA GLN A 84 9.60 -5.63 -11.51
C GLN A 84 9.43 -4.39 -10.63
N ARG A 85 8.55 -4.43 -9.63
CA ARG A 85 8.42 -3.34 -8.65
C ARG A 85 9.67 -3.20 -7.79
N PHE A 86 10.21 -4.30 -7.29
CA PHE A 86 11.47 -4.31 -6.55
C PHE A 86 12.61 -3.74 -7.39
N LEU A 87 12.82 -4.24 -8.61
CA LEU A 87 13.86 -3.74 -9.52
C LEU A 87 13.68 -2.25 -9.85
N GLY A 88 12.44 -1.80 -10.07
CA GLY A 88 12.13 -0.39 -10.28
C GLY A 88 12.51 0.50 -9.10
N CYS A 89 12.30 0.02 -7.87
CA CYS A 89 12.74 0.75 -6.67
C CYS A 89 14.26 0.82 -6.57
N ILE A 90 14.98 -0.27 -6.89
CA ILE A 90 16.44 -0.30 -6.90
C ILE A 90 17.00 0.64 -7.99
N GLU A 91 16.45 0.58 -9.22
CA GLU A 91 16.91 1.43 -10.31
C GLU A 91 16.73 2.92 -10.00
N VAL A 92 15.56 3.33 -9.49
CA VAL A 92 15.31 4.72 -9.09
C VAL A 92 16.23 5.15 -7.95
N ALA A 93 16.55 4.24 -7.02
CA ALA A 93 17.46 4.52 -5.91
C ALA A 93 18.92 4.69 -6.36
N MET A 94 19.39 3.83 -7.28
CA MET A 94 20.77 3.83 -7.75
C MET A 94 21.03 4.86 -8.86
N CYS A 95 20.00 5.14 -9.68
CA CYS A 95 20.13 5.92 -10.89
C CYS A 95 18.98 6.95 -11.05
N PRO A 96 18.76 7.85 -10.07
CA PRO A 96 17.55 8.71 -10.04
C PRO A 96 17.38 9.60 -11.28
N GLU A 97 18.47 10.03 -11.89
CA GLU A 97 18.45 10.92 -13.07
C GLU A 97 18.27 10.18 -14.38
N THR A 98 18.69 8.91 -14.44
CA THR A 98 18.71 8.10 -15.67
C THR A 98 17.75 6.92 -15.61
N ALA A 99 16.96 6.79 -14.55
CA ALA A 99 16.00 5.71 -14.39
C ALA A 99 15.04 5.62 -15.57
N SER A 100 14.81 4.39 -16.04
CA SER A 100 13.91 4.13 -17.15
C SER A 100 12.48 4.55 -16.86
N LYS A 101 11.69 4.80 -17.91
CA LYS A 101 10.25 5.08 -17.74
C LYS A 101 9.52 3.92 -17.08
N SER A 102 9.94 2.70 -17.38
CA SER A 102 9.39 1.48 -16.77
C SER A 102 9.70 1.43 -15.28
N ALA A 103 10.96 1.61 -14.87
CA ALA A 103 11.35 1.65 -13.46
C ALA A 103 10.61 2.72 -12.68
N THR A 104 10.50 3.92 -13.27
CA THR A 104 9.72 5.02 -12.67
C THR A 104 8.24 4.66 -12.50
N ALA A 105 7.64 3.94 -13.46
CA ALA A 105 6.25 3.48 -13.36
C ALA A 105 6.09 2.42 -12.26
N HIS A 106 6.99 1.44 -12.17
CA HIS A 106 6.99 0.43 -11.12
C HIS A 106 7.22 1.03 -9.73
N PHE A 107 8.14 2.00 -9.60
CA PHE A 107 8.33 2.75 -8.35
C PHE A 107 7.04 3.49 -7.91
N ARG A 108 6.35 4.12 -8.86
CA ARG A 108 5.06 4.78 -8.57
C ARG A 108 3.99 3.79 -8.13
N GLU A 109 3.96 2.61 -8.72
CA GLU A 109 3.02 1.56 -8.32
C GLU A 109 3.34 1.05 -6.90
N SER A 110 4.61 0.81 -6.56
CA SER A 110 5.04 0.48 -5.20
C SER A 110 4.62 1.56 -4.20
N LEU A 111 4.82 2.82 -4.55
CA LEU A 111 4.42 3.94 -3.70
C LEU A 111 2.90 4.01 -3.52
N LYS A 112 2.12 3.81 -4.59
CA LYS A 112 0.66 3.75 -4.54
C LYS A 112 0.20 2.65 -3.59
N ARG A 113 0.72 1.43 -3.73
CA ARG A 113 0.39 0.29 -2.85
C ARG A 113 0.76 0.56 -1.40
N ALA A 114 1.94 1.14 -1.15
CA ALA A 114 2.36 1.49 0.20
C ALA A 114 1.41 2.51 0.86
N ILE A 115 0.98 3.52 0.13
CA ILE A 115 0.01 4.52 0.61
C ILE A 115 -1.36 3.87 0.85
N GLN A 116 -1.84 3.03 -0.05
CA GLN A 116 -3.10 2.31 0.11
C GLN A 116 -3.10 1.43 1.35
N LEU A 117 -2.05 0.65 1.56
CA LEU A 117 -1.88 -0.19 2.75
C LEU A 117 -1.83 0.64 4.04
N PHE A 118 -1.12 1.77 4.02
CA PHE A 118 -1.08 2.71 5.15
C PHE A 118 -2.48 3.24 5.50
N ILE A 119 -3.28 3.57 4.50
CA ILE A 119 -4.68 4.00 4.68
C ILE A 119 -5.50 2.86 5.27
N GLU A 120 -5.44 1.66 4.69
CA GLU A 120 -6.21 0.50 5.15
C GLU A 120 -5.94 0.15 6.62
N GLN A 121 -4.66 0.21 7.04
CA GLN A 121 -4.25 -0.08 8.42
C GLN A 121 -4.71 0.98 9.44
N ARG A 122 -5.21 2.14 8.97
CA ARG A 122 -5.57 3.28 9.83
C ARG A 122 -6.98 3.83 9.56
N LEU A 123 -7.83 3.06 8.89
CA LEU A 123 -9.19 3.50 8.54
C LEU A 123 -10.03 3.85 9.77
N ASP A 124 -9.80 3.17 10.90
CA ASP A 124 -10.46 3.41 12.19
C ASP A 124 -9.89 4.62 12.93
N SER A 125 -8.70 5.11 12.55
CA SER A 125 -8.08 6.26 13.20
C SER A 125 -8.76 7.58 12.80
N PRO A 126 -9.16 8.42 13.76
CA PRO A 126 -9.72 9.75 13.49
C PRO A 126 -8.69 10.69 12.87
N ASP A 127 -7.40 10.47 13.12
CA ASP A 127 -6.30 11.31 12.63
C ASP A 127 -5.94 11.04 11.17
N LEU A 128 -6.50 9.99 10.57
CA LEU A 128 -6.22 9.67 9.18
C LEU A 128 -6.73 10.76 8.24
N CYS A 129 -5.78 11.49 7.66
CA CYS A 129 -6.05 12.58 6.73
C CYS A 129 -4.94 12.70 5.69
N ALA A 130 -5.17 13.53 4.66
CA ALA A 130 -4.18 13.77 3.62
C ALA A 130 -2.85 14.28 4.18
N THR A 131 -2.87 15.15 5.19
CA THR A 131 -1.66 15.70 5.81
C THR A 131 -0.79 14.61 6.43
N LEU A 132 -1.40 13.67 7.15
CA LEU A 132 -0.68 12.53 7.74
C LEU A 132 0.00 11.67 6.67
N ILE A 133 -0.68 11.43 5.55
CA ILE A 133 -0.12 10.67 4.41
C ILE A 133 1.06 11.43 3.78
N LEU A 134 0.91 12.73 3.55
CA LEU A 134 1.97 13.57 2.97
C LEU A 134 3.23 13.57 3.83
N GLN A 135 3.08 13.63 5.16
CA GLN A 135 4.19 13.60 6.11
C GLN A 135 4.90 12.25 6.11
N ASN A 136 4.14 11.14 6.09
CA ASN A 136 4.73 9.79 6.13
C ASN A 136 5.47 9.42 4.85
N PHE A 137 4.98 9.84 3.69
CA PHE A 137 5.52 9.42 2.40
C PHE A 137 6.35 10.49 1.70
N ALA A 138 6.52 11.67 2.29
CA ALA A 138 7.26 12.79 1.70
C ALA A 138 6.88 13.08 0.24
N VAL A 139 5.59 12.96 -0.10
CA VAL A 139 5.06 13.24 -1.45
C VAL A 139 4.38 14.59 -1.50
N SER A 140 4.33 15.19 -2.68
CA SER A 140 3.52 16.40 -2.88
C SER A 140 2.03 16.07 -2.90
N ARG A 141 1.20 17.06 -2.57
CA ARG A 141 -0.26 16.91 -2.65
C ARG A 141 -0.70 16.48 -4.06
N ALA A 142 -0.17 17.11 -5.10
CA ALA A 142 -0.48 16.77 -6.49
C ALA A 142 -0.11 15.32 -6.84
N SER A 143 1.03 14.82 -6.34
CA SER A 143 1.45 13.43 -6.51
C SER A 143 0.52 12.45 -5.80
N LEU A 144 0.12 12.76 -4.56
CA LEU A 144 -0.80 11.93 -3.78
C LEU A 144 -2.16 11.78 -4.49
N TYR A 145 -2.71 12.88 -4.99
CA TYR A 145 -4.00 12.85 -5.71
C TYR A 145 -3.91 12.00 -6.99
N ARG A 146 -2.83 12.14 -7.76
CA ARG A 146 -2.62 11.33 -8.97
C ARG A 146 -2.38 9.85 -8.66
N LEU A 147 -1.66 9.54 -7.59
CA LEU A 147 -1.39 8.15 -7.19
C LEU A 147 -2.66 7.40 -6.76
N LEU A 148 -3.58 8.07 -6.08
CA LEU A 148 -4.81 7.45 -5.61
C LEU A 148 -5.94 7.49 -6.63
N ASP A 149 -5.73 8.09 -7.82
CA ASP A 149 -6.79 8.38 -8.80
C ASP A 149 -8.01 9.05 -8.12
N ALA A 150 -7.71 9.94 -7.17
CA ALA A 150 -8.71 10.52 -6.28
C ALA A 150 -9.30 11.79 -6.92
N GLU A 151 -10.09 11.64 -7.99
CA GLU A 151 -10.74 12.76 -8.69
C GLU A 151 -11.55 13.64 -7.74
N GLU A 152 -12.23 13.02 -6.77
CA GLU A 152 -13.01 13.70 -5.75
C GLU A 152 -12.22 14.05 -4.48
N GLY A 153 -10.90 13.77 -4.46
CA GLY A 153 -9.99 14.09 -3.37
C GLY A 153 -9.76 12.96 -2.36
N VAL A 154 -8.61 13.04 -1.70
CA VAL A 154 -8.13 12.02 -0.75
C VAL A 154 -9.11 11.75 0.40
N ARG A 155 -9.82 12.79 0.86
CA ARG A 155 -10.84 12.64 1.92
C ARG A 155 -11.98 11.73 1.47
N ASN A 156 -12.46 11.91 0.24
CA ASN A 156 -13.54 11.08 -0.30
C ASN A 156 -13.05 9.65 -0.53
N TYR A 157 -11.81 9.46 -0.98
CA TYR A 157 -11.19 8.14 -1.05
C TYR A 157 -11.18 7.43 0.31
N ILE A 158 -10.69 8.09 1.37
CA ILE A 158 -10.68 7.54 2.74
C ILE A 158 -12.11 7.22 3.20
N ASN A 159 -13.05 8.15 3.04
CA ASN A 159 -14.44 7.95 3.43
C ASN A 159 -15.10 6.79 2.68
N HIS A 160 -14.78 6.62 1.41
CA HIS A 160 -15.28 5.50 0.62
C HIS A 160 -14.72 4.15 1.14
N ARG A 161 -13.42 4.08 1.47
CA ARG A 161 -12.83 2.89 2.10
C ARG A 161 -13.45 2.58 3.46
N ARG A 162 -13.66 3.60 4.30
CA ARG A 162 -14.39 3.49 5.58
C ARG A 162 -15.80 2.96 5.40
N LEU A 163 -16.50 3.45 4.37
CA LEU A 163 -17.85 3.00 4.05
C LEU A 163 -17.90 1.52 3.72
N ILE A 164 -16.99 1.04 2.89
CA ILE A 164 -16.89 -0.39 2.56
C ILE A 164 -16.70 -1.22 3.83
N ARG A 165 -15.77 -0.86 4.70
CA ARG A 165 -15.52 -1.57 5.96
C ARG A 165 -16.74 -1.54 6.89
N ALA A 166 -17.39 -0.38 7.02
CA ALA A 166 -18.59 -0.23 7.83
C ALA A 166 -19.74 -1.10 7.32
N VAL A 167 -19.98 -1.12 6.02
CA VAL A 167 -21.05 -1.94 5.41
C VAL A 167 -20.73 -3.43 5.56
N THR A 168 -19.48 -3.85 5.36
CA THR A 168 -19.06 -5.24 5.57
C THR A 168 -19.27 -5.66 7.03
N GLU A 169 -18.93 -4.80 8.00
CA GLU A 169 -19.15 -5.08 9.43
C GLU A 169 -20.64 -5.18 9.77
N LEU A 170 -21.48 -4.30 9.21
CA LEU A 170 -22.92 -4.37 9.40
C LEU A 170 -23.54 -5.65 8.85
N ALA A 171 -23.13 -6.06 7.66
CA ALA A 171 -23.64 -7.26 7.00
C ALA A 171 -23.18 -8.57 7.70
N GLY A 172 -22.01 -8.56 8.32
CA GLY A 172 -21.43 -9.76 9.00
C GLY A 172 -21.88 -9.95 10.44
N ASN A 173 -22.59 -8.99 11.05
CA ASN A 173 -22.96 -9.03 12.47
C ASN A 173 -24.46 -9.11 12.67
N PRO A 174 -24.93 -9.80 13.75
CA PRO A 174 -26.35 -9.86 14.06
C PRO A 174 -26.90 -8.47 14.39
N ASN A 175 -28.13 -8.23 13.97
CA ASN A 175 -28.83 -6.96 14.20
C ASN A 175 -29.04 -6.70 15.71
N THR A 176 -28.25 -5.80 16.28
CA THR A 176 -28.35 -5.36 17.68
C THR A 176 -28.72 -3.89 17.77
N ARG A 177 -29.47 -3.53 18.83
CA ARG A 177 -29.89 -2.14 19.06
C ARG A 177 -28.65 -1.22 19.09
N GLY A 178 -28.69 -0.12 18.32
CA GLY A 178 -27.60 0.87 18.25
C GLY A 178 -26.38 0.44 17.45
N GLN A 179 -26.43 -0.67 16.72
CA GLN A 179 -25.31 -1.17 15.91
C GLN A 179 -24.87 -0.16 14.83
N ILE A 180 -25.82 0.47 14.15
CA ILE A 180 -25.52 1.47 13.11
C ILE A 180 -24.69 2.61 13.70
N HIS A 181 -25.07 3.11 14.87
CA HIS A 181 -24.34 4.17 15.57
C HIS A 181 -22.90 3.73 15.93
N ARG A 182 -22.75 2.56 16.56
CA ARG A 182 -21.41 2.03 16.93
C ARG A 182 -20.51 1.84 15.71
N VAL A 183 -21.05 1.33 14.62
CA VAL A 183 -20.29 1.11 13.38
C VAL A 183 -19.93 2.42 12.72
N SER A 184 -20.87 3.39 12.63
CA SER A 184 -20.59 4.71 12.05
C SER A 184 -19.50 5.45 12.85
N GLU A 185 -19.57 5.43 14.18
CA GLU A 185 -18.57 6.03 15.06
C GLU A 185 -17.20 5.34 14.92
N ARG A 186 -17.16 4.00 14.97
CA ARG A 186 -15.94 3.22 14.81
C ARG A 186 -15.18 3.54 13.54
N TRP A 187 -15.88 3.67 12.43
CA TRP A 187 -15.29 3.98 11.13
C TRP A 187 -15.14 5.47 10.86
N GLY A 188 -15.23 6.31 11.89
CA GLY A 188 -14.87 7.72 11.84
C GLY A 188 -15.83 8.59 11.03
N PHE A 189 -17.11 8.23 10.93
CA PHE A 189 -18.14 9.10 10.38
C PHE A 189 -18.54 10.16 11.40
N SER A 190 -18.66 11.40 10.94
CA SER A 190 -18.96 12.55 11.80
C SER A 190 -20.36 12.53 12.41
N SER A 191 -21.28 11.75 11.84
CA SER A 191 -22.64 11.53 12.34
C SER A 191 -23.32 10.37 11.62
N ASP A 192 -24.31 9.76 12.28
CA ASP A 192 -25.16 8.73 11.69
C ASP A 192 -25.89 9.25 10.43
N ALA A 193 -26.27 10.52 10.43
CA ALA A 193 -26.91 11.15 9.27
C ALA A 193 -25.96 11.21 8.05
N SER A 194 -24.66 11.49 8.28
CA SER A 194 -23.65 11.49 7.22
C SER A 194 -23.43 10.07 6.68
N PHE A 195 -23.31 9.10 7.57
CA PHE A 195 -23.20 7.69 7.23
C PHE A 195 -24.40 7.18 6.43
N ASN A 196 -25.64 7.44 6.93
CA ASN A 196 -26.87 7.05 6.27
C ASN A 196 -26.98 7.61 4.84
N ARG A 197 -26.64 8.89 4.66
CA ARG A 197 -26.66 9.53 3.32
C ARG A 197 -25.64 8.88 2.38
N MET A 198 -24.45 8.56 2.88
CA MET A 198 -23.40 7.94 2.07
C MET A 198 -23.78 6.51 1.67
N VAL A 199 -24.26 5.68 2.62
CA VAL A 199 -24.78 4.33 2.32
C VAL A 199 -25.89 4.39 1.28
N LYS A 200 -26.88 5.29 1.46
CA LYS A 200 -27.99 5.42 0.52
C LYS A 200 -27.54 5.87 -0.88
N ARG A 201 -26.55 6.75 -0.96
CA ARG A 201 -25.98 7.21 -2.23
C ARG A 201 -25.24 6.10 -2.96
N GLU A 202 -24.40 5.32 -2.26
CA GLU A 202 -23.53 4.32 -2.87
C GLU A 202 -24.26 2.98 -3.11
N TYR A 203 -25.15 2.59 -2.22
CA TYR A 203 -25.81 1.28 -2.26
C TYR A 203 -27.31 1.32 -2.56
N GLY A 204 -27.93 2.51 -2.66
CA GLY A 204 -29.35 2.68 -2.93
C GLY A 204 -30.28 2.34 -1.78
N VAL A 205 -29.78 1.82 -0.66
CA VAL A 205 -30.52 1.34 0.51
C VAL A 205 -30.06 2.02 1.79
N THR A 206 -30.85 1.91 2.87
CA THR A 206 -30.41 2.43 4.18
C THR A 206 -29.57 1.40 4.95
N PRO A 207 -28.74 1.82 5.91
CA PRO A 207 -28.02 0.88 6.79
C PRO A 207 -28.97 -0.05 7.55
N GLY A 208 -30.15 0.41 7.93
CA GLY A 208 -31.18 -0.41 8.57
C GLY A 208 -31.70 -1.53 7.66
N THR A 209 -31.82 -1.26 6.37
CA THR A 209 -32.21 -2.26 5.36
C THR A 209 -31.07 -3.29 5.18
N LEU A 210 -29.81 -2.84 5.16
CA LEU A 210 -28.65 -3.74 5.09
C LEU A 210 -28.59 -4.73 6.24
N LEU A 211 -28.90 -4.29 7.47
CA LEU A 211 -28.97 -5.16 8.65
C LEU A 211 -30.03 -6.26 8.58
N GLN A 212 -31.07 -6.07 7.78
CA GLN A 212 -32.18 -7.03 7.62
C GLN A 212 -31.94 -7.99 6.46
N MET A 213 -30.93 -7.74 5.63
CA MET A 213 -30.62 -8.60 4.50
C MET A 213 -29.84 -9.85 4.94
N PRO A 214 -30.14 -11.04 4.40
CA PRO A 214 -29.34 -12.24 4.63
C PRO A 214 -27.90 -12.01 4.15
N VAL A 215 -26.92 -12.55 4.88
CA VAL A 215 -25.47 -12.41 4.58
C VAL A 215 -25.11 -12.75 3.12
N GLN A 216 -25.85 -13.63 2.48
CA GLN A 216 -25.69 -14.01 1.06
C GLN A 216 -25.88 -12.85 0.07
N PHE A 217 -26.55 -11.77 0.45
CA PHE A 217 -26.73 -10.57 -0.39
C PHE A 217 -25.60 -9.58 -0.28
N ALA A 218 -24.78 -9.64 0.78
CA ALA A 218 -23.62 -8.74 0.92
C ALA A 218 -22.58 -8.98 -0.21
N GLU A 219 -22.54 -10.17 -0.77
CA GLU A 219 -21.64 -10.52 -1.91
C GLU A 219 -22.18 -10.01 -3.26
N THR A 220 -23.47 -9.71 -3.37
CA THR A 220 -24.11 -9.28 -4.62
C THR A 220 -24.23 -7.75 -4.75
N PHE A 221 -23.99 -7.01 -3.69
CA PHE A 221 -23.96 -5.54 -3.75
C PHE A 221 -22.65 -5.04 -4.33
N THR A 222 -22.52 -5.14 -5.64
CA THR A 222 -21.49 -4.43 -6.39
C THR A 222 -21.88 -2.96 -6.47
N PRO A 223 -21.01 -2.05 -5.99
CA PRO A 223 -21.22 -0.63 -6.18
C PRO A 223 -21.25 -0.26 -7.67
N SER A 224 -22.08 0.71 -8.05
CA SER A 224 -22.43 1.05 -9.43
C SER A 224 -21.36 1.78 -10.25
N SER A 225 -20.07 1.70 -9.91
CA SER A 225 -19.00 2.28 -10.74
C SER A 225 -17.88 1.29 -11.01
N SER A 226 -17.32 1.35 -12.22
CA SER A 226 -16.27 0.46 -12.74
C SER A 226 -14.98 0.42 -11.89
N VAL A 227 -14.71 1.43 -11.06
CA VAL A 227 -13.58 1.50 -10.12
C VAL A 227 -13.81 0.56 -8.92
N GLN A 228 -15.05 0.32 -8.56
CA GLN A 228 -15.46 -0.49 -7.43
C GLN A 228 -15.38 -1.99 -7.74
N ALA A 229 -15.68 -2.40 -8.95
CA ALA A 229 -15.49 -3.78 -9.41
C ALA A 229 -14.02 -4.19 -9.36
N LEU A 230 -13.11 -3.30 -9.76
CA LEU A 230 -11.66 -3.52 -9.74
C LEU A 230 -11.09 -3.58 -8.31
N MET A 231 -11.68 -2.83 -7.37
CA MET A 231 -11.24 -2.82 -5.97
C MET A 231 -11.74 -4.02 -5.17
N LEU A 232 -12.93 -4.53 -5.47
CA LEU A 232 -13.47 -5.76 -4.86
C LEU A 232 -12.73 -7.01 -5.37
N GLU A 233 -12.36 -7.05 -6.62
CA GLU A 233 -11.55 -8.12 -7.20
C GLU A 233 -10.14 -8.17 -6.57
N LYS A 234 -9.53 -7.01 -6.31
CA LYS A 234 -8.25 -6.92 -5.59
C LYS A 234 -8.36 -7.19 -4.09
N ALA A 235 -9.46 -6.87 -3.43
CA ALA A 235 -9.70 -7.21 -2.03
C ALA A 235 -9.87 -8.73 -1.85
N ARG A 236 -10.55 -9.42 -2.78
CA ARG A 236 -10.66 -10.89 -2.79
C ARG A 236 -9.31 -11.60 -2.95
N THR A 237 -8.43 -11.06 -3.77
CA THR A 237 -7.07 -11.62 -3.95
C THR A 237 -6.17 -11.38 -2.75
N HIS A 238 -6.48 -10.40 -1.89
CA HIS A 238 -5.67 -10.10 -0.70
C HIS A 238 -6.12 -10.89 0.54
N ASP A 239 -7.41 -11.18 0.69
CA ASP A 239 -7.91 -12.03 1.78
C ASP A 239 -7.54 -13.53 1.61
N LEU A 240 -7.23 -13.98 0.39
CA LEU A 240 -6.70 -15.32 0.13
C LEU A 240 -5.19 -15.48 0.43
N ALA A 241 -4.49 -14.40 0.75
CA ALA A 241 -3.07 -14.40 1.08
C ALA A 241 -2.78 -14.35 2.59
N LEU A 242 -3.80 -14.41 3.45
CA LEU A 242 -3.68 -14.37 4.92
C LEU A 242 -4.25 -15.63 5.61
N VAL A 243 -4.34 -16.76 4.91
CA VAL A 243 -4.62 -18.08 5.52
C VAL A 243 -3.39 -18.96 5.41
#